data_f84afc1070c7c02c8fe174e563712dab
#
_entry.id   f84afc1070c7c02c8fe174e563712dab
#
_cell.length_a   1.000
_cell.length_b   1.000
_cell.length_c   1.000
_cell.angle_alpha   90.00
_cell.angle_beta   90.00
_cell.angle_gamma   90.00
#
_symmetry.space_group_name_H-M   'P 1'
#
loop_
_entity.id
_entity.type
_entity.pdbx_description
1 polymer ?
#
loop_
_entity_poly.entity_id
_entity_poly.type
_entity_poly.pdbx_seq_one_letter_code
_entity_poly.pdbx_strand_id
1 'polypeptide(L)'
;MGKLSLEETGAARQRTVTWQDPLVGAALARDLSGLEYLRAIADGRIPGAPIAALLGMSVVSVEPGQVAFGLDVGEHLYNPIGSVHGGVFCTLLDSAMGCAVHSSLDRGQAYTTLELKVNIVKALTLSTPSVVATGRVVSAGRRVATASGQITGPDGTLYAHATTTCLVFEPREAKEPARPGDNGHDR
;
A
#
# COMPACT_ATOMS: atom_id res chain seq x y z
N MET A 1 -32.98 23.99 0.17
CA MET A 1 -32.38 22.66 -0.15
C MET A 1 -33.46 21.62 0.03
N GLY A 2 -34.07 21.11 -1.08
CA GLY A 2 -35.10 20.07 -1.05
C GLY A 2 -34.51 18.79 -0.47
N LYS A 3 -35.29 18.03 0.31
CA LYS A 3 -34.91 16.67 0.71
C LYS A 3 -34.97 15.79 -0.53
N LEU A 4 -33.82 15.24 -0.94
CA LEU A 4 -33.77 14.16 -1.94
C LEU A 4 -34.58 12.97 -1.38
N SER A 5 -35.53 12.44 -2.14
CA SER A 5 -36.18 11.18 -1.78
C SER A 5 -35.25 10.00 -2.09
N LEU A 6 -35.45 8.87 -1.43
CA LEU A 6 -34.67 7.63 -1.71
C LEU A 6 -34.88 7.15 -3.17
N GLU A 7 -36.00 7.50 -3.80
CA GLU A 7 -36.30 7.20 -5.21
C GLU A 7 -35.44 8.02 -6.19
N GLU A 8 -34.89 9.17 -5.76
CA GLU A 8 -34.07 10.06 -6.58
C GLU A 8 -32.56 9.71 -6.48
N THR A 9 -32.16 8.67 -5.74
CA THR A 9 -30.75 8.30 -5.55
C THR A 9 -30.07 7.69 -6.77
N GLY A 10 -30.84 7.48 -7.86
CA GLY A 10 -30.31 6.94 -9.12
C GLY A 10 -30.02 5.44 -9.10
N ALA A 11 -29.56 4.92 -10.25
CA ALA A 11 -29.23 3.50 -10.39
C ALA A 11 -27.99 3.13 -9.55
N ALA A 12 -27.99 1.91 -9.01
CA ALA A 12 -26.83 1.35 -8.31
C ALA A 12 -25.60 1.37 -9.24
N ARG A 13 -24.46 1.75 -8.69
CA ARG A 13 -23.17 1.71 -9.39
C ARG A 13 -22.41 0.45 -9.01
N GLN A 14 -21.62 -0.08 -9.95
CA GLN A 14 -20.82 -1.28 -9.72
C GLN A 14 -19.41 -1.10 -10.26
N ARG A 15 -18.46 -1.84 -9.67
CA ARG A 15 -17.08 -1.95 -10.12
C ARG A 15 -16.66 -3.40 -9.98
N THR A 16 -16.06 -3.97 -11.04
CA THR A 16 -15.42 -5.29 -10.97
C THR A 16 -13.94 -5.11 -10.64
N VAL A 17 -13.48 -5.86 -9.64
CA VAL A 17 -12.08 -5.88 -9.22
C VAL A 17 -11.56 -7.30 -9.31
N THR A 18 -10.41 -7.48 -9.92
CA THR A 18 -9.74 -8.79 -10.05
C THR A 18 -8.34 -8.70 -9.46
N TRP A 19 -7.85 -9.79 -8.90
CA TRP A 19 -6.49 -9.92 -8.37
C TRP A 19 -5.99 -11.35 -8.54
N GLN A 20 -4.69 -11.53 -8.47
CA GLN A 20 -4.03 -12.84 -8.47
C GLN A 20 -3.74 -13.27 -7.04
N ASP A 21 -3.45 -14.57 -6.84
CA ASP A 21 -3.10 -15.10 -5.51
C ASP A 21 -1.93 -14.31 -4.89
N PRO A 22 -2.14 -13.62 -3.76
CA PRO A 22 -1.10 -12.81 -3.13
C PRO A 22 0.07 -13.64 -2.58
N LEU A 23 -0.14 -14.94 -2.31
CA LEU A 23 0.90 -15.81 -1.78
C LEU A 23 1.99 -16.10 -2.82
N VAL A 24 1.69 -16.02 -4.11
CA VAL A 24 2.68 -16.16 -5.19
C VAL A 24 3.72 -15.03 -5.09
N GLY A 25 3.26 -13.78 -4.99
CA GLY A 25 4.14 -12.64 -4.80
C GLY A 25 4.97 -12.73 -3.51
N ALA A 26 4.33 -13.11 -2.40
CA ALA A 26 5.00 -13.25 -1.11
C ALA A 26 6.08 -14.33 -1.11
N ALA A 27 5.89 -15.43 -1.84
CA ALA A 27 6.90 -16.48 -1.97
C ALA A 27 8.14 -15.98 -2.74
N LEU A 28 7.92 -15.27 -3.85
CA LEU A 28 9.00 -14.73 -4.69
C LEU A 28 9.81 -13.62 -3.99
N ALA A 29 9.21 -12.89 -3.05
CA ALA A 29 9.89 -11.84 -2.29
C ALA A 29 11.10 -12.36 -1.49
N ARG A 30 11.13 -13.65 -1.11
CA ARG A 30 12.22 -14.22 -0.30
C ARG A 30 13.55 -14.30 -1.05
N ASP A 31 13.49 -14.44 -2.37
CA ASP A 31 14.66 -14.66 -3.23
C ASP A 31 15.18 -13.37 -3.88
N LEU A 32 14.55 -12.25 -3.59
CA LEU A 32 14.85 -10.95 -4.18
C LEU A 32 15.22 -9.93 -3.08
N SER A 33 16.05 -8.95 -3.43
CA SER A 33 16.11 -7.71 -2.64
C SER A 33 14.79 -6.95 -2.73
N GLY A 34 14.49 -6.09 -1.78
CA GLY A 34 13.27 -5.29 -1.82
C GLY A 34 13.16 -4.44 -3.08
N LEU A 35 14.28 -3.91 -3.58
CA LEU A 35 14.32 -3.13 -4.82
C LEU A 35 13.97 -3.99 -6.04
N GLU A 36 14.58 -5.17 -6.17
CA GLU A 36 14.30 -6.10 -7.28
C GLU A 36 12.85 -6.56 -7.28
N TYR A 37 12.31 -6.87 -6.10
CA TYR A 37 10.92 -7.28 -5.91
C TYR A 37 9.94 -6.19 -6.35
N LEU A 38 10.12 -4.95 -5.89
CA LEU A 38 9.23 -3.84 -6.22
C LEU A 38 9.30 -3.46 -7.71
N ARG A 39 10.49 -3.53 -8.32
CA ARG A 39 10.64 -3.34 -9.77
C ARG A 39 9.94 -4.45 -10.56
N ALA A 40 10.01 -5.69 -10.08
CA ALA A 40 9.31 -6.80 -10.72
C ALA A 40 7.78 -6.64 -10.65
N ILE A 41 7.24 -6.05 -9.57
CA ILE A 41 5.82 -5.68 -9.49
C ILE A 41 5.50 -4.54 -10.45
N ALA A 42 6.33 -3.49 -10.50
CA ALA A 42 6.13 -2.36 -11.40
C ALA A 42 6.12 -2.77 -12.87
N ASP A 43 6.97 -3.74 -13.24
CA ASP A 43 7.07 -4.32 -14.59
C ASP A 43 5.98 -5.38 -14.90
N GLY A 44 5.12 -5.70 -13.92
CA GLY A 44 4.07 -6.72 -14.06
C GLY A 44 4.58 -8.17 -14.10
N ARG A 45 5.83 -8.43 -13.76
CA ARG A 45 6.42 -9.79 -13.66
C ARG A 45 6.00 -10.51 -12.38
N ILE A 46 5.68 -9.76 -11.34
CA ILE A 46 5.13 -10.25 -10.08
C ILE A 46 3.77 -9.59 -9.86
N PRO A 47 2.75 -10.33 -9.43
CA PRO A 47 1.44 -9.76 -9.11
C PRO A 47 1.52 -8.66 -8.07
N GLY A 48 0.81 -7.55 -8.31
CA GLY A 48 0.62 -6.51 -7.31
C GLY A 48 -0.28 -6.95 -6.15
N ALA A 49 -0.25 -6.20 -5.06
CA ALA A 49 -1.10 -6.50 -3.91
C ALA A 49 -2.60 -6.34 -4.23
N PRO A 50 -3.48 -7.26 -3.77
CA PRO A 50 -4.92 -7.14 -3.98
C PRO A 50 -5.53 -5.82 -3.53
N ILE A 51 -5.01 -5.21 -2.45
CA ILE A 51 -5.45 -3.90 -1.97
C ILE A 51 -5.17 -2.79 -2.99
N ALA A 52 -4.10 -2.89 -3.77
CA ALA A 52 -3.81 -1.94 -4.82
C ALA A 52 -4.84 -2.04 -5.95
N ALA A 53 -5.21 -3.25 -6.38
CA ALA A 53 -6.29 -3.48 -7.34
C ALA A 53 -7.64 -2.98 -6.82
N LEU A 54 -7.95 -3.22 -5.53
CA LEU A 54 -9.19 -2.76 -4.89
C LEU A 54 -9.33 -1.25 -4.92
N LEU A 55 -8.28 -0.51 -4.65
CA LEU A 55 -8.31 0.96 -4.66
C LEU A 55 -8.02 1.56 -6.05
N GLY A 56 -7.41 0.81 -6.96
CA GLY A 56 -6.96 1.30 -8.26
C GLY A 56 -5.61 2.03 -8.18
N MET A 57 -4.75 1.60 -7.25
CA MET A 57 -3.39 2.14 -7.10
C MET A 57 -2.44 1.47 -8.09
N SER A 58 -1.48 2.22 -8.61
CA SER A 58 -0.42 1.73 -9.48
C SER A 58 0.96 2.23 -9.05
N VAL A 59 1.99 1.43 -9.28
CA VAL A 59 3.37 1.86 -9.05
C VAL A 59 3.78 2.85 -10.14
N VAL A 60 4.24 4.04 -9.76
CA VAL A 60 4.71 5.09 -10.68
C VAL A 60 6.22 5.05 -10.84
N SER A 61 6.94 4.88 -9.73
CA SER A 61 8.41 4.80 -9.73
C SER A 61 8.93 4.01 -8.55
N VAL A 62 10.09 3.34 -8.73
CA VAL A 62 10.79 2.57 -7.71
C VAL A 62 12.28 2.89 -7.78
N GLU A 63 12.76 3.62 -6.78
CA GLU A 63 14.16 3.94 -6.59
C GLU A 63 14.63 3.51 -5.20
N PRO A 64 15.92 3.31 -4.97
CA PRO A 64 16.43 2.99 -3.64
C PRO A 64 16.02 4.04 -2.62
N GLY A 65 15.26 3.64 -1.59
CA GLY A 65 14.76 4.51 -0.54
C GLY A 65 13.62 5.45 -0.94
N GLN A 66 13.09 5.34 -2.16
CA GLN A 66 11.97 6.15 -2.63
C GLN A 66 11.04 5.38 -3.55
N VAL A 67 9.75 5.40 -3.25
CA VAL A 67 8.72 4.77 -4.09
C VAL A 67 7.53 5.70 -4.23
N ALA A 68 6.95 5.73 -5.44
CA ALA A 68 5.75 6.50 -5.72
C ALA A 68 4.62 5.60 -6.24
N PHE A 69 3.41 5.86 -5.75
CA PHE A 69 2.17 5.25 -6.20
C PHE A 69 1.22 6.31 -6.73
N GLY A 70 0.58 6.02 -7.86
CA GLY A 70 -0.50 6.79 -8.44
C GLY A 70 -1.86 6.25 -8.01
N LEU A 71 -2.84 7.14 -7.93
CA LEU A 71 -4.25 6.81 -7.69
C LEU A 71 -5.13 7.72 -8.53
N ASP A 72 -5.99 7.14 -9.37
CA ASP A 72 -7.07 7.84 -10.03
C ASP A 72 -8.24 8.01 -9.06
N VAL A 73 -8.69 9.25 -8.88
CA VAL A 73 -9.74 9.58 -7.91
C VAL A 73 -11.10 9.22 -8.50
N GLY A 74 -11.81 8.31 -7.83
CA GLY A 74 -13.13 7.86 -8.23
C GLY A 74 -14.15 7.96 -7.08
N GLU A 75 -15.43 8.05 -7.42
CA GLU A 75 -16.52 8.15 -6.42
C GLU A 75 -16.63 6.94 -5.50
N HIS A 76 -16.17 5.76 -5.94
CA HIS A 76 -16.12 4.53 -5.14
C HIS A 76 -15.16 4.62 -3.93
N LEU A 77 -14.34 5.65 -3.89
CA LEU A 77 -13.42 5.95 -2.79
C LEU A 77 -14.03 6.94 -1.77
N TYR A 78 -15.26 7.42 -2.01
CA TYR A 78 -15.85 8.48 -1.20
C TYR A 78 -16.35 7.98 0.15
N ASN A 79 -16.29 8.88 1.12
CA ASN A 79 -17.03 8.80 2.37
C ASN A 79 -18.48 9.32 2.19
N PRO A 80 -19.39 9.20 3.18
CA PRO A 80 -20.77 9.65 3.03
C PRO A 80 -20.95 11.18 3.00
N ILE A 81 -19.88 11.96 3.19
CA ILE A 81 -19.93 13.43 3.15
C ILE A 81 -19.37 14.02 1.85
N GLY A 82 -19.11 13.19 0.83
CA GLY A 82 -18.84 13.64 -0.55
C GLY A 82 -17.38 13.97 -0.86
N SER A 83 -16.42 13.32 -0.17
CA SER A 83 -14.99 13.39 -0.47
C SER A 83 -14.35 12.03 -0.30
N VAL A 84 -13.13 11.84 -0.82
CA VAL A 84 -12.37 10.61 -0.65
C VAL A 84 -12.18 10.31 0.85
N HIS A 85 -12.45 9.05 1.22
CA HIS A 85 -12.35 8.58 2.61
C HIS A 85 -10.90 8.67 3.13
N GLY A 86 -10.72 9.12 4.36
CA GLY A 86 -9.39 9.27 4.97
C GLY A 86 -8.56 7.98 4.99
N GLY A 87 -9.20 6.81 5.09
CA GLY A 87 -8.55 5.51 4.98
C GLY A 87 -7.83 5.27 3.64
N VAL A 88 -8.29 5.87 2.55
CA VAL A 88 -7.61 5.80 1.24
C VAL A 88 -6.27 6.53 1.30
N PHE A 89 -6.22 7.71 1.93
CA PHE A 89 -4.96 8.44 2.16
C PHE A 89 -3.98 7.62 2.99
N CYS A 90 -4.49 6.97 4.05
CA CYS A 90 -3.66 6.12 4.91
C CYS A 90 -3.08 4.94 4.12
N THR A 91 -3.91 4.21 3.36
CA THR A 91 -3.46 3.05 2.58
C THR A 91 -2.45 3.44 1.50
N LEU A 92 -2.69 4.56 0.81
CA LEU A 92 -1.81 5.04 -0.25
C LEU A 92 -0.44 5.48 0.31
N LEU A 93 -0.43 6.20 1.45
CA LEU A 93 0.78 6.64 2.13
C LEU A 93 1.53 5.48 2.80
N ASP A 94 0.83 4.53 3.43
CA ASP A 94 1.44 3.33 3.99
C ASP A 94 2.16 2.53 2.91
N SER A 95 1.50 2.32 1.77
CA SER A 95 2.09 1.64 0.62
C SER A 95 3.33 2.36 0.10
N ALA A 96 3.27 3.67 -0.10
CA ALA A 96 4.40 4.44 -0.62
C ALA A 96 5.59 4.45 0.35
N MET A 97 5.35 4.70 1.63
CA MET A 97 6.41 4.76 2.65
C MET A 97 6.97 3.38 3.00
N GLY A 98 6.10 2.37 3.16
CA GLY A 98 6.50 1.00 3.42
C GLY A 98 7.31 0.42 2.27
N CYS A 99 6.90 0.64 1.02
CA CYS A 99 7.67 0.24 -0.16
C CYS A 99 8.98 1.03 -0.29
N ALA A 100 9.04 2.30 0.12
CA ALA A 100 10.30 3.04 0.18
C ALA A 100 11.29 2.37 1.15
N VAL A 101 10.82 1.96 2.35
CA VAL A 101 11.62 1.17 3.27
C VAL A 101 12.02 -0.17 2.64
N HIS A 102 11.07 -0.90 2.04
CA HIS A 102 11.34 -2.18 1.40
C HIS A 102 12.40 -2.08 0.31
N SER A 103 12.37 -1.02 -0.51
CA SER A 103 13.36 -0.82 -1.59
C SER A 103 14.81 -0.68 -1.09
N SER A 104 15.03 -0.47 0.20
CA SER A 104 16.35 -0.38 0.84
C SER A 104 16.74 -1.63 1.61
N LEU A 105 15.92 -2.69 1.57
CA LEU A 105 16.18 -3.94 2.28
C LEU A 105 16.93 -4.95 1.41
N ASP A 106 17.85 -5.66 2.04
CA ASP A 106 18.56 -6.77 1.42
C ASP A 106 17.65 -8.00 1.25
N ARG A 107 18.10 -8.94 0.43
CA ARG A 107 17.46 -10.25 0.28
C ARG A 107 17.28 -10.93 1.63
N GLY A 108 16.10 -11.53 1.84
CA GLY A 108 15.77 -12.22 3.08
C GLY A 108 15.32 -11.31 4.22
N GLN A 109 15.34 -10.00 4.03
CA GLN A 109 14.77 -9.05 4.97
C GLN A 109 13.31 -8.71 4.61
N ALA A 110 12.53 -8.47 5.64
CA ALA A 110 11.14 -8.00 5.52
C ALA A 110 10.90 -6.85 6.50
N TYR A 111 9.78 -6.18 6.32
CA TYR A 111 9.35 -5.14 7.25
C TYR A 111 7.86 -5.29 7.59
N THR A 112 7.46 -4.62 8.66
CA THR A 112 6.05 -4.35 8.95
C THR A 112 5.90 -2.96 9.53
N THR A 113 4.82 -2.29 9.17
CA THR A 113 4.46 -0.98 9.73
C THR A 113 4.07 -1.14 11.20
N LEU A 114 4.70 -0.36 12.08
CA LEU A 114 4.36 -0.30 13.51
C LEU A 114 3.47 0.90 13.83
N GLU A 115 3.68 1.99 13.13
CA GLU A 115 3.00 3.27 13.35
C GLU A 115 2.89 4.02 12.04
N LEU A 116 1.77 4.68 11.83
CA LEU A 116 1.49 5.55 10.71
C LEU A 116 0.77 6.80 11.23
N LYS A 117 1.37 7.97 11.03
CA LYS A 117 0.75 9.25 11.31
C LYS A 117 0.48 10.00 10.01
N VAL A 118 -0.79 10.28 9.74
CA VAL A 118 -1.24 11.00 8.53
C VAL A 118 -1.88 12.33 8.91
N ASN A 119 -1.50 13.39 8.20
CA ASN A 119 -2.13 14.71 8.28
C ASN A 119 -2.73 15.02 6.90
N ILE A 120 -4.05 15.02 6.83
CA ILE A 120 -4.79 15.40 5.62
C ILE A 120 -4.99 16.91 5.66
N VAL A 121 -4.43 17.60 4.67
CA VAL A 121 -4.46 19.09 4.61
C VAL A 121 -5.47 19.63 3.61
N LYS A 122 -5.91 18.79 2.65
CA LYS A 122 -6.91 19.15 1.66
C LYS A 122 -7.75 17.94 1.27
N ALA A 123 -9.06 18.13 1.10
CA ALA A 123 -9.95 17.08 0.65
C ALA A 123 -9.67 16.72 -0.82
N LEU A 124 -9.73 15.42 -1.14
CA LEU A 124 -9.74 14.91 -2.52
C LEU A 124 -11.19 14.71 -2.97
N THR A 125 -11.47 15.16 -4.18
CA THR A 125 -12.78 15.00 -4.84
C THR A 125 -12.56 14.70 -6.32
N LEU A 126 -13.62 14.41 -7.05
CA LEU A 126 -13.57 14.20 -8.51
C LEU A 126 -13.03 15.41 -9.31
N SER A 127 -12.94 16.59 -8.70
CA SER A 127 -12.25 17.74 -9.32
C SER A 127 -10.72 17.56 -9.39
N THR A 128 -10.18 16.59 -8.66
CA THR A 128 -8.76 16.20 -8.70
C THR A 128 -8.69 14.82 -9.35
N PRO A 129 -8.40 14.71 -10.66
CA PRO A 129 -8.54 13.46 -11.40
C PRO A 129 -7.59 12.36 -10.94
N SER A 130 -6.40 12.75 -10.49
CA SER A 130 -5.38 11.81 -10.02
C SER A 130 -4.47 12.44 -8.98
N VAL A 131 -3.81 11.60 -8.19
CA VAL A 131 -2.78 12.00 -7.22
C VAL A 131 -1.62 11.03 -7.22
N VAL A 132 -0.47 11.49 -6.74
CA VAL A 132 0.71 10.66 -6.53
C VAL A 132 1.11 10.73 -5.05
N ALA A 133 1.25 9.56 -4.42
CA ALA A 133 1.88 9.44 -3.12
C ALA A 133 3.34 9.05 -3.29
N THR A 134 4.23 9.84 -2.73
CA THR A 134 5.68 9.57 -2.73
C THR A 134 6.13 9.31 -1.30
N GLY A 135 6.71 8.14 -1.06
CA GLY A 135 7.39 7.78 0.18
C GLY A 135 8.91 7.91 0.03
N ARG A 136 9.58 8.36 1.09
CA ARG A 136 11.04 8.50 1.17
C ARG A 136 11.53 8.00 2.52
N VAL A 137 12.57 7.17 2.51
CA VAL A 137 13.27 6.75 3.73
C VAL A 137 13.91 7.98 4.38
N VAL A 138 13.69 8.15 5.66
CA VAL A 138 14.35 9.15 6.50
C VAL A 138 15.56 8.54 7.20
N SER A 139 15.38 7.31 7.72
CA SER A 139 16.45 6.56 8.39
C SER A 139 16.20 5.06 8.21
N ALA A 140 17.24 4.31 7.85
CA ALA A 140 17.21 2.86 7.76
C ALA A 140 18.22 2.28 8.76
N GLY A 141 17.70 1.70 9.84
CA GLY A 141 18.49 0.96 10.83
C GLY A 141 18.28 -0.54 10.69
N ARG A 142 19.09 -1.33 11.39
CA ARG A 142 19.04 -2.80 11.32
C ARG A 142 17.68 -3.39 11.74
N ARG A 143 16.97 -2.76 12.69
CA ARG A 143 15.69 -3.25 13.22
C ARG A 143 14.54 -2.26 13.07
N VAL A 144 14.83 -1.00 12.87
CA VAL A 144 13.84 0.06 12.75
C VAL A 144 14.23 0.94 11.58
N ALA A 145 13.26 1.20 10.73
CA ALA A 145 13.36 2.19 9.66
C ALA A 145 12.22 3.20 9.81
N THR A 146 12.49 4.44 9.42
CA THR A 146 11.49 5.51 9.38
C THR A 146 11.43 6.10 7.99
N ALA A 147 10.23 6.48 7.57
CA ALA A 147 10.00 7.14 6.29
C ALA A 147 9.03 8.31 6.45
N SER A 148 9.11 9.23 5.51
CA SER A 148 8.13 10.30 5.31
C SER A 148 7.44 10.13 3.97
N GLY A 149 6.22 10.65 3.85
CA GLY A 149 5.46 10.59 2.61
C GLY A 149 4.55 11.79 2.42
N GLN A 150 4.18 12.02 1.18
CA GLN A 150 3.23 13.08 0.81
C GLN A 150 2.36 12.63 -0.35
N ILE A 151 1.12 13.14 -0.40
CA ILE A 151 0.22 13.01 -1.55
C ILE A 151 0.12 14.37 -2.22
N THR A 152 0.42 14.40 -3.52
CA THR A 152 0.35 15.61 -4.33
C THR A 152 -0.53 15.41 -5.56
N GLY A 153 -1.20 16.47 -5.98
CA GLY A 153 -1.92 16.53 -7.26
C GLY A 153 -0.99 16.85 -8.43
N PRO A 154 -1.53 16.82 -9.68
CA PRO A 154 -0.75 17.10 -10.89
C PRO A 154 -0.15 18.50 -10.93
N ASP A 155 -0.77 19.46 -10.26
CA ASP A 155 -0.33 20.84 -10.13
C ASP A 155 0.64 21.09 -8.97
N GLY A 156 1.08 20.01 -8.26
CA GLY A 156 1.92 20.10 -7.09
C GLY A 156 1.18 20.43 -5.79
N THR A 157 -0.16 20.59 -5.82
CA THR A 157 -0.94 20.83 -4.61
C THR A 157 -0.76 19.69 -3.61
N LEU A 158 -0.41 20.00 -2.36
CA LEU A 158 -0.30 19.04 -1.27
C LEU A 158 -1.69 18.71 -0.71
N TYR A 159 -2.01 17.41 -0.65
CA TYR A 159 -3.27 16.89 -0.09
C TYR A 159 -3.08 16.24 1.28
N ALA A 160 -1.96 15.56 1.48
CA ALA A 160 -1.60 14.97 2.76
C ALA A 160 -0.09 14.80 2.89
N HIS A 161 0.38 14.74 4.14
CA HIS A 161 1.73 14.30 4.46
C HIS A 161 1.69 13.32 5.63
N ALA A 162 2.73 12.48 5.73
CA ALA A 162 2.78 11.41 6.74
C ALA A 162 4.20 11.09 7.17
N THR A 163 4.29 10.40 8.30
CA THR A 163 5.47 9.69 8.77
C THR A 163 5.09 8.27 9.17
N THR A 164 6.05 7.36 9.08
CA THR A 164 5.88 5.97 9.52
C THR A 164 7.12 5.45 10.20
N THR A 165 6.91 4.50 11.11
CA THR A 165 7.95 3.67 11.72
C THR A 165 7.70 2.22 11.34
N CYS A 166 8.72 1.57 10.80
CA CYS A 166 8.69 0.17 10.38
C CYS A 166 9.66 -0.67 11.21
N LEU A 167 9.22 -1.87 11.59
CA LEU A 167 10.10 -2.91 12.10
C LEU A 167 10.71 -3.66 10.93
N VAL A 168 12.04 -3.79 10.91
CA VAL A 168 12.78 -4.62 9.95
C VAL A 168 13.15 -5.93 10.64
N PHE A 169 12.93 -7.06 9.97
CA PHE A 169 13.20 -8.38 10.51
C PHE A 169 13.52 -9.38 9.40
N GLU A 170 14.13 -10.49 9.76
CA GLU A 170 14.26 -11.66 8.91
C GLU A 170 13.08 -12.61 9.20
N PRO A 171 12.21 -12.91 8.21
CA PRO A 171 11.13 -13.86 8.41
C PRO A 171 11.68 -15.22 8.83
N ARG A 172 11.16 -15.79 9.91
CA ARG A 172 11.45 -17.17 10.27
C ARG A 172 10.90 -18.09 9.17
N GLU A 173 11.65 -19.12 8.82
CA GLU A 173 11.09 -20.21 8.02
C GLU A 173 9.81 -20.71 8.69
N ALA A 174 8.72 -20.77 7.92
CA ALA A 174 7.50 -21.39 8.42
C ALA A 174 7.86 -22.83 8.80
N LYS A 175 7.76 -23.20 10.08
CA LYS A 175 7.83 -24.60 10.46
C LYS A 175 6.78 -25.33 9.61
N GLU A 176 7.24 -26.35 8.86
CA GLU A 176 6.29 -27.25 8.18
C GLU A 176 5.19 -27.64 9.19
N PRO A 177 3.91 -27.52 8.82
CA PRO A 177 2.87 -28.00 9.71
C PRO A 177 3.17 -29.46 10.03
N ALA A 178 3.20 -29.81 11.31
CA ALA A 178 3.43 -31.17 11.77
C ALA A 178 2.50 -32.09 10.97
N ARG A 179 3.04 -33.08 10.28
CA ARG A 179 2.25 -34.06 9.52
C ARG A 179 1.28 -34.72 10.49
N PRO A 180 -0.02 -34.83 10.15
CA PRO A 180 -0.94 -35.59 10.99
C PRO A 180 -0.43 -37.04 11.10
N GLY A 181 0.05 -37.44 12.27
CA GLY A 181 0.53 -38.80 12.51
C GLY A 181 1.81 -38.93 13.36
N ASP A 182 2.51 -37.84 13.67
CA ASP A 182 3.69 -37.90 14.55
C ASP A 182 3.26 -37.75 16.02
N ASN A 183 2.54 -38.76 16.50
CA ASN A 183 2.31 -38.96 17.93
C ASN A 183 3.63 -39.44 18.53
N GLY A 184 4.43 -38.48 19.04
CA GLY A 184 5.62 -38.76 19.83
C GLY A 184 5.29 -39.69 21.00
N HIS A 185 5.41 -40.97 20.79
CA HIS A 185 5.64 -41.95 21.83
C HIS A 185 7.12 -41.89 22.17
N ASP A 186 7.47 -41.06 23.12
CA ASP A 186 8.72 -41.24 23.87
C ASP A 186 8.44 -41.11 25.38
N ARG A 187 8.91 -42.12 26.04
CA ARG A 187 8.76 -42.50 27.45
C ARG A 187 9.52 -41.57 28.39
#